data_a8535dbd627ab2dfecd8e53578a70aa0
#
_entry.id   a8535dbd627ab2dfecd8e53578a70aa0
#
_cell.length_a   1.000
_cell.length_b   1.000
_cell.length_c   1.000
_cell.angle_alpha   90.00
_cell.angle_beta   90.00
_cell.angle_gamma   90.00
#
_symmetry.space_group_name_H-M   'P 1'
#
loop_
_entity.id
_entity.type
_entity.pdbx_description
1 polymer ?
#
loop_
_entity_poly.entity_id
_entity_poly.type
_entity_poly.pdbx_seq_one_letter_code
_entity_poly.pdbx_strand_id
1 'polypeptide(L)'
;MNNKFKFTTLAILSSVTLLAACNDTTKNETNKSAVQNEQAEAKNAEQPLSKGQKVANILSSTNWQGTRVYDKDKNDLTKENSGFIGLAKYDAEKGRYEFFDAKTGKTRGDEGTFFVTNDGQKRILISDTMKYQAVVEITELDQKIFTYKRMGKDTKGNDIEVFVEHIPYDKNDLAFSTPDQKLTTSTGDINTRVDGDKILSKTLWQGTKVLDEDGNDVSQYNTNFLSVAKFEEDTNKYEFFNKETGESRGDYGYFDVLNHNKIRAHVSLGENKYGAALELTELNDGKFTYKRAGKDANGKDITIFVEHEPYKGELNPSFSF
;
A
#
# COMPACT_ATOMS: atom_id res chain seq x y z
N MET A 1 37.36 -4.62 -38.14
CA MET A 1 38.37 -4.72 -37.07
C MET A 1 37.65 -5.18 -35.82
N ASN A 2 37.90 -6.45 -35.46
CA ASN A 2 37.27 -7.17 -34.33
C ASN A 2 38.05 -6.90 -33.05
N ASN A 3 37.42 -6.38 -32.01
CA ASN A 3 38.00 -6.43 -30.65
C ASN A 3 37.09 -7.28 -29.75
N LYS A 4 37.60 -8.49 -29.47
CA LYS A 4 37.07 -9.43 -28.47
C LYS A 4 37.62 -9.02 -27.10
N PHE A 5 36.74 -8.68 -26.16
CA PHE A 5 37.09 -8.59 -24.73
C PHE A 5 37.00 -10.00 -24.11
N LYS A 6 38.10 -10.48 -23.53
CA LYS A 6 38.20 -11.70 -22.76
C LYS A 6 37.85 -11.42 -21.30
N PHE A 7 36.90 -12.15 -20.75
CA PHE A 7 36.67 -12.22 -19.31
C PHE A 7 37.63 -13.21 -18.69
N THR A 8 38.40 -12.80 -17.72
CA THR A 8 39.28 -13.65 -16.90
C THR A 8 38.57 -14.00 -15.61
N THR A 9 38.22 -15.26 -15.47
CA THR A 9 37.62 -15.82 -14.25
C THR A 9 38.74 -16.10 -13.26
N LEU A 10 38.76 -15.50 -12.10
CA LEU A 10 39.70 -15.78 -11.01
C LEU A 10 39.02 -16.78 -10.06
N ALA A 11 39.50 -18.02 -10.09
CA ALA A 11 39.10 -19.05 -9.14
C ALA A 11 40.01 -18.99 -7.92
N ILE A 12 39.43 -18.74 -6.74
CA ILE A 12 40.14 -18.83 -5.45
C ILE A 12 39.89 -20.24 -4.89
N LEU A 13 40.90 -21.06 -4.90
CA LEU A 13 40.97 -22.34 -4.15
C LEU A 13 41.32 -22.01 -2.69
N SER A 14 40.42 -22.26 -1.74
CA SER A 14 40.75 -22.31 -0.32
C SER A 14 40.97 -23.76 0.10
N SER A 15 42.24 -24.08 0.40
CA SER A 15 42.69 -25.35 0.94
C SER A 15 42.25 -25.49 2.42
N VAL A 16 41.54 -26.57 2.69
CA VAL A 16 41.23 -27.04 4.05
C VAL A 16 42.39 -27.86 4.57
N THR A 17 43.09 -27.39 5.59
CA THR A 17 44.02 -28.16 6.38
C THR A 17 43.34 -28.79 7.58
N LEU A 18 43.18 -30.11 7.59
CA LEU A 18 42.84 -30.88 8.78
C LEU A 18 44.07 -30.95 9.71
N LEU A 19 43.90 -30.50 10.93
CA LEU A 19 44.76 -30.87 12.06
C LEU A 19 43.91 -31.59 13.10
N ALA A 20 44.22 -32.86 13.29
CA ALA A 20 43.68 -33.69 14.36
C ALA A 20 44.54 -33.51 15.62
N ALA A 21 43.86 -33.57 16.73
CA ALA A 21 44.19 -34.17 18.00
C ALA A 21 44.27 -33.25 19.23
N CYS A 22 43.60 -33.73 20.19
CA CYS A 22 43.79 -33.97 21.62
C CYS A 22 42.80 -33.27 22.53
N ASN A 23 42.13 -34.16 23.22
CA ASN A 23 41.30 -33.95 24.43
C ASN A 23 41.82 -32.85 25.34
N ASP A 24 40.92 -31.95 25.75
CA ASP A 24 40.71 -31.72 27.18
C ASP A 24 39.33 -31.15 27.47
N THR A 25 38.73 -31.70 28.48
CA THR A 25 37.45 -31.38 29.08
C THR A 25 37.48 -29.99 29.69
N THR A 26 36.80 -29.00 29.06
CA THR A 26 36.14 -27.90 29.82
C THR A 26 35.30 -27.00 28.90
N LYS A 27 34.04 -26.85 29.29
CA LYS A 27 33.10 -25.74 29.07
C LYS A 27 32.32 -25.62 27.76
N ASN A 28 31.13 -26.11 27.85
CA ASN A 28 29.87 -25.86 27.11
C ASN A 28 29.35 -24.38 27.24
N GLU A 29 30.06 -23.36 26.84
CA GLU A 29 29.50 -22.00 26.83
C GLU A 29 29.66 -21.24 25.50
N THR A 30 30.50 -21.74 24.58
CA THR A 30 30.79 -21.03 23.33
C THR A 30 29.78 -21.30 22.21
N ASN A 31 29.03 -22.41 22.26
CA ASN A 31 28.07 -22.75 21.19
C ASN A 31 26.71 -22.06 21.30
N LYS A 32 26.36 -21.52 22.49
CA LYS A 32 25.11 -20.74 22.61
C LYS A 32 25.20 -19.36 22.00
N SER A 33 26.36 -18.73 22.03
CA SER A 33 26.54 -17.38 21.46
C SER A 33 26.61 -17.36 19.94
N ALA A 34 27.19 -18.39 19.31
CA ALA A 34 27.26 -18.49 17.83
C ALA A 34 25.87 -18.75 17.23
N VAL A 35 25.10 -19.68 17.82
CA VAL A 35 23.74 -19.97 17.34
C VAL A 35 22.78 -18.83 17.60
N GLN A 36 22.95 -18.05 18.68
CA GLN A 36 22.17 -16.84 18.93
C GLN A 36 22.52 -15.70 17.97
N ASN A 37 23.80 -15.56 17.56
CA ASN A 37 24.19 -14.56 16.57
C ASN A 37 23.72 -14.91 15.16
N GLU A 38 23.79 -16.18 14.73
CA GLU A 38 23.25 -16.59 13.44
C GLU A 38 21.72 -16.44 13.37
N GLN A 39 20.99 -16.70 14.47
CA GLN A 39 19.56 -16.45 14.55
C GLN A 39 19.20 -14.95 14.65
N ALA A 40 20.08 -14.12 15.18
CA ALA A 40 19.90 -12.67 15.21
C ALA A 40 20.20 -12.02 13.86
N GLU A 41 21.19 -12.50 13.12
CA GLU A 41 21.51 -12.04 11.76
C GLU A 41 20.46 -12.48 10.74
N ALA A 42 19.90 -13.69 10.87
CA ALA A 42 18.77 -14.14 10.02
C ALA A 42 17.46 -13.36 10.26
N LYS A 43 17.33 -12.67 11.39
CA LYS A 43 16.15 -11.85 11.72
C LYS A 43 16.16 -10.44 11.14
N ASN A 44 17.28 -10.00 10.57
CA ASN A 44 17.42 -8.64 10.00
C ASN A 44 17.54 -8.62 8.47
N ALA A 45 17.26 -9.70 7.77
CA ALA A 45 17.15 -9.69 6.32
C ALA A 45 15.93 -8.85 5.92
N GLU A 46 16.13 -7.68 5.32
CA GLU A 46 15.05 -6.89 4.72
C GLU A 46 14.27 -7.78 3.74
N GLN A 47 12.96 -7.78 3.88
CA GLN A 47 12.09 -8.51 2.95
C GLN A 47 12.26 -7.90 1.55
N PRO A 48 12.35 -8.72 0.49
CA PRO A 48 12.44 -8.19 -0.86
C PRO A 48 11.18 -7.39 -1.20
N LEU A 49 11.37 -6.18 -1.72
CA LEU A 49 10.27 -5.31 -2.14
C LEU A 49 9.39 -6.00 -3.19
N SER A 50 8.07 -5.86 -3.07
CA SER A 50 7.11 -6.27 -4.09
C SER A 50 7.34 -5.50 -5.40
N LYS A 51 6.68 -5.92 -6.49
CA LYS A 51 6.71 -5.13 -7.73
C LYS A 51 6.05 -3.77 -7.53
N GLY A 52 4.94 -3.73 -6.78
CA GLY A 52 4.22 -2.50 -6.46
C GLY A 52 5.07 -1.51 -5.67
N GLN A 53 5.77 -1.98 -4.64
CA GLN A 53 6.69 -1.14 -3.87
C GLN A 53 7.83 -0.58 -4.74
N LYS A 54 8.39 -1.38 -5.67
CA LYS A 54 9.38 -0.89 -6.64
C LYS A 54 8.81 0.17 -7.56
N VAL A 55 7.60 -0.02 -8.06
CA VAL A 55 6.87 0.95 -8.89
C VAL A 55 6.56 2.22 -8.10
N ALA A 56 6.08 2.12 -6.87
CA ALA A 56 5.85 3.27 -6.00
C ALA A 56 7.13 4.07 -5.72
N ASN A 57 8.26 3.37 -5.54
CA ASN A 57 9.57 4.00 -5.37
C ASN A 57 10.02 4.75 -6.63
N ILE A 58 9.76 4.22 -7.84
CA ILE A 58 10.03 4.95 -9.09
C ILE A 58 9.17 6.21 -9.16
N LEU A 59 7.86 6.12 -8.87
CA LEU A 59 6.96 7.27 -8.83
C LEU A 59 7.43 8.35 -7.85
N SER A 60 8.03 7.97 -6.74
CA SER A 60 8.49 8.88 -5.69
C SER A 60 9.93 9.41 -5.89
N SER A 61 10.67 8.81 -6.83
CA SER A 61 12.09 9.17 -7.06
C SER A 61 12.25 10.54 -7.75
N THR A 62 11.19 11.05 -8.38
CA THR A 62 11.15 12.37 -9.02
C THR A 62 9.75 12.97 -8.93
N ASN A 63 9.64 14.26 -9.23
CA ASN A 63 8.35 14.87 -9.54
C ASN A 63 8.00 14.58 -11.00
N TRP A 64 6.71 14.53 -11.34
CA TRP A 64 6.23 14.20 -12.67
C TRP A 64 5.45 15.36 -13.30
N GLN A 65 5.62 15.55 -14.61
CA GLN A 65 4.86 16.52 -15.40
C GLN A 65 4.04 15.78 -16.46
N GLY A 66 2.73 15.96 -16.46
CA GLY A 66 1.85 15.51 -17.54
C GLY A 66 2.14 16.26 -18.83
N THR A 67 2.35 15.53 -19.92
CA THR A 67 2.75 16.09 -21.21
C THR A 67 1.71 15.89 -22.29
N ARG A 68 1.02 14.75 -22.27
CA ARG A 68 0.11 14.37 -23.35
C ARG A 68 -1.00 13.46 -22.87
N VAL A 69 -2.19 13.62 -23.49
CA VAL A 69 -3.28 12.66 -23.41
C VAL A 69 -3.62 12.20 -24.81
N TYR A 70 -3.74 10.89 -25.04
CA TYR A 70 -4.02 10.33 -26.35
C TYR A 70 -4.91 9.08 -26.25
N ASP A 71 -5.59 8.73 -27.33
CA ASP A 71 -6.39 7.50 -27.44
C ASP A 71 -5.52 6.29 -27.86
N LYS A 72 -6.15 5.12 -28.03
CA LYS A 72 -5.47 3.89 -28.47
C LYS A 72 -4.79 3.99 -29.84
N ASP A 73 -5.25 4.89 -30.70
CA ASP A 73 -4.74 5.13 -32.05
C ASP A 73 -3.69 6.28 -32.07
N LYS A 74 -3.27 6.76 -30.87
CA LYS A 74 -2.29 7.84 -30.65
C LYS A 74 -2.77 9.23 -31.11
N ASN A 75 -4.08 9.42 -31.34
CA ASN A 75 -4.63 10.75 -31.58
C ASN A 75 -4.52 11.61 -30.32
N ASP A 76 -4.08 12.85 -30.48
CA ASP A 76 -3.91 13.79 -29.38
C ASP A 76 -5.26 14.30 -28.87
N LEU A 77 -5.52 14.09 -27.58
CA LEU A 77 -6.72 14.52 -26.87
C LEU A 77 -6.36 15.36 -25.64
N THR A 78 -5.16 15.93 -25.61
CA THR A 78 -4.64 16.70 -24.47
C THR A 78 -5.55 17.90 -24.15
N LYS A 79 -6.10 18.56 -25.15
CA LYS A 79 -6.98 19.71 -24.98
C LYS A 79 -8.27 19.34 -24.24
N GLU A 80 -8.93 18.27 -24.66
CA GLU A 80 -10.18 17.76 -24.10
C GLU A 80 -10.01 17.24 -22.67
N ASN A 81 -8.79 16.78 -22.35
CA ASN A 81 -8.42 16.18 -21.07
C ASN A 81 -7.36 16.99 -20.31
N SER A 82 -7.31 18.29 -20.52
CA SER A 82 -6.30 19.19 -19.92
C SER A 82 -6.27 19.14 -18.38
N GLY A 83 -7.35 18.70 -17.74
CA GLY A 83 -7.39 18.46 -16.29
C GLY A 83 -6.44 17.37 -15.80
N PHE A 84 -6.00 16.45 -16.68
CA PHE A 84 -5.04 15.39 -16.34
C PHE A 84 -3.58 15.86 -16.50
N ILE A 85 -3.37 17.02 -17.12
CA ILE A 85 -2.04 17.60 -17.34
C ILE A 85 -1.73 18.55 -16.18
N GLY A 86 -0.77 18.18 -15.35
CA GLY A 86 -0.32 18.95 -14.19
C GLY A 86 1.02 18.43 -13.71
N LEU A 87 1.43 18.88 -12.53
CA LEU A 87 2.58 18.32 -11.85
C LEU A 87 2.09 17.40 -10.73
N ALA A 88 2.87 16.35 -10.46
CA ALA A 88 2.59 15.39 -9.41
C ALA A 88 3.82 15.12 -8.56
N LYS A 89 3.62 15.03 -7.24
CA LYS A 89 4.60 14.59 -6.27
C LYS A 89 4.05 13.39 -5.51
N TYR A 90 4.92 12.39 -5.30
CA TYR A 90 4.61 11.18 -4.55
C TYR A 90 5.63 10.96 -3.45
N ASP A 91 5.21 10.33 -2.37
CA ASP A 91 6.05 9.83 -1.27
C ASP A 91 5.61 8.40 -0.96
N ALA A 92 6.37 7.41 -1.44
CA ALA A 92 6.03 5.99 -1.28
C ALA A 92 6.15 5.50 0.17
N GLU A 93 7.06 6.07 0.97
CA GLU A 93 7.24 5.68 2.37
C GLU A 93 5.99 6.00 3.20
N LYS A 94 5.39 7.17 2.95
CA LYS A 94 4.21 7.64 3.67
C LYS A 94 2.90 7.38 2.93
N GLY A 95 2.97 6.90 1.68
CA GLY A 95 1.81 6.69 0.84
C GLY A 95 1.08 7.98 0.48
N ARG A 96 1.79 9.10 0.24
CA ARG A 96 1.21 10.41 -0.02
C ARG A 96 1.37 10.85 -1.46
N TYR A 97 0.39 11.59 -1.98
CA TYR A 97 0.51 12.33 -3.23
C TYR A 97 -0.04 13.74 -3.10
N GLU A 98 0.40 14.62 -3.99
CA GLU A 98 -0.18 15.95 -4.21
C GLU A 98 -0.02 16.36 -5.66
N PHE A 99 -1.05 17.03 -6.21
CA PHE A 99 -1.04 17.59 -7.55
C PHE A 99 -0.90 19.10 -7.55
N PHE A 100 -0.13 19.59 -8.54
CA PHE A 100 0.19 21.02 -8.67
C PHE A 100 -0.14 21.52 -10.07
N ASP A 101 -0.39 22.81 -10.18
CA ASP A 101 -0.59 23.51 -11.45
C ASP A 101 0.72 23.58 -12.24
N ALA A 102 0.69 23.15 -13.49
CA ALA A 102 1.91 23.05 -14.32
C ALA A 102 2.56 24.39 -14.65
N LYS A 103 1.81 25.50 -14.60
CA LYS A 103 2.32 26.84 -14.94
C LYS A 103 2.89 27.57 -13.75
N THR A 104 2.27 27.39 -12.59
CA THR A 104 2.59 28.17 -11.39
C THR A 104 3.36 27.38 -10.34
N GLY A 105 3.36 26.04 -10.40
CA GLY A 105 3.90 25.16 -9.35
C GLY A 105 3.10 25.19 -8.04
N LYS A 106 1.96 25.89 -7.99
CA LYS A 106 1.12 25.95 -6.80
C LYS A 106 0.28 24.71 -6.67
N THR A 107 -0.03 24.32 -5.42
CA THR A 107 -0.97 23.23 -5.14
C THR A 107 -2.29 23.44 -5.88
N ARG A 108 -2.87 22.35 -6.38
CA ARG A 108 -4.24 22.32 -6.94
C ARG A 108 -5.28 22.06 -5.86
N GLY A 109 -4.86 21.88 -4.61
CA GLY A 109 -5.72 21.48 -3.51
C GLY A 109 -6.20 20.02 -3.65
N ASP A 110 -5.49 19.20 -4.42
CA ASP A 110 -5.78 17.77 -4.59
C ASP A 110 -4.60 16.96 -4.05
N GLU A 111 -4.77 16.50 -2.83
CA GLU A 111 -3.80 15.70 -2.09
C GLU A 111 -4.48 14.55 -1.36
N GLY A 112 -3.69 13.56 -0.96
CA GLY A 112 -4.19 12.42 -0.20
C GLY A 112 -3.24 11.24 -0.21
N THR A 113 -3.83 10.05 -0.20
CA THR A 113 -3.12 8.79 -0.12
C THR A 113 -2.98 8.13 -1.50
N PHE A 114 -1.83 7.54 -1.79
CA PHE A 114 -1.64 6.68 -2.94
C PHE A 114 -0.96 5.37 -2.55
N PHE A 115 -1.19 4.36 -3.37
CA PHE A 115 -0.44 3.12 -3.37
C PHE A 115 -0.45 2.46 -4.76
N VAL A 116 0.37 1.43 -4.92
CA VAL A 116 0.44 0.61 -6.13
C VAL A 116 0.24 -0.83 -5.74
N THR A 117 -0.65 -1.54 -6.43
CA THR A 117 -0.89 -2.97 -6.17
C THR A 117 0.40 -3.78 -6.27
N ASN A 118 0.57 -4.81 -5.45
CA ASN A 118 1.81 -5.58 -5.32
C ASN A 118 2.28 -6.26 -6.62
N ASP A 119 1.35 -6.51 -7.56
CA ASP A 119 1.67 -6.92 -8.93
C ASP A 119 2.26 -5.79 -9.80
N GLY A 120 2.25 -4.54 -9.30
CA GLY A 120 2.75 -3.35 -9.98
C GLY A 120 1.85 -2.81 -11.09
N GLN A 121 0.61 -3.31 -11.22
CA GLN A 121 -0.23 -2.99 -12.39
C GLN A 121 -1.13 -1.77 -12.17
N LYS A 122 -1.55 -1.48 -10.94
CA LYS A 122 -2.52 -0.41 -10.69
C LYS A 122 -1.97 0.62 -9.71
N ARG A 123 -2.14 1.90 -10.05
CA ARG A 123 -1.99 2.99 -9.11
C ARG A 123 -3.36 3.38 -8.58
N ILE A 124 -3.48 3.45 -7.28
CA ILE A 124 -4.68 3.84 -6.56
C ILE A 124 -4.45 5.21 -5.90
N LEU A 125 -5.44 6.09 -5.98
CA LEU A 125 -5.47 7.39 -5.31
C LEU A 125 -6.73 7.50 -4.46
N ILE A 126 -6.58 8.06 -3.28
CA ILE A 126 -7.66 8.47 -2.37
C ILE A 126 -7.45 9.95 -2.10
N SER A 127 -8.31 10.82 -2.63
CA SER A 127 -8.20 12.25 -2.38
C SER A 127 -8.86 12.62 -1.06
N ASP A 128 -8.08 13.14 -0.12
CA ASP A 128 -8.57 13.59 1.18
C ASP A 128 -9.30 14.92 1.08
N THR A 129 -8.96 15.73 0.11
CA THR A 129 -9.50 17.07 -0.10
C THR A 129 -10.69 17.07 -1.06
N MET A 130 -10.54 16.46 -2.23
CA MET A 130 -11.54 16.44 -3.30
C MET A 130 -12.57 15.31 -3.15
N LYS A 131 -12.39 14.41 -2.16
CA LYS A 131 -13.32 13.33 -1.81
C LYS A 131 -13.64 12.39 -2.97
N TYR A 132 -12.64 12.01 -3.76
CA TYR A 132 -12.75 10.99 -4.80
C TYR A 132 -11.72 9.88 -4.61
N GLN A 133 -11.92 8.79 -5.32
CA GLN A 133 -10.92 7.74 -5.51
C GLN A 133 -10.68 7.48 -7.00
N ALA A 134 -9.48 7.05 -7.32
CA ALA A 134 -9.14 6.65 -8.68
C ALA A 134 -8.30 5.36 -8.66
N VAL A 135 -8.68 4.42 -9.51
CA VAL A 135 -7.92 3.22 -9.82
C VAL A 135 -7.54 3.29 -11.28
N VAL A 136 -6.26 3.37 -11.59
CA VAL A 136 -5.77 3.49 -12.96
C VAL A 136 -4.74 2.40 -13.24
N GLU A 137 -4.75 1.88 -14.47
CA GLU A 137 -3.77 0.89 -14.93
C GLU A 137 -2.49 1.59 -15.37
N ILE A 138 -1.34 1.18 -14.83
CA ILE A 138 -0.03 1.63 -15.27
C ILE A 138 0.32 0.85 -16.54
N THR A 139 0.54 1.55 -17.65
CA THR A 139 0.85 0.94 -18.93
C THR A 139 2.33 1.02 -19.30
N GLU A 140 3.03 2.01 -18.73
CA GLU A 140 4.46 2.19 -18.90
C GLU A 140 5.02 2.96 -17.70
N LEU A 141 6.13 2.49 -17.14
CA LEU A 141 6.85 3.22 -16.09
C LEU A 141 8.32 2.84 -16.06
N ASP A 142 9.16 3.86 -16.21
CA ASP A 142 10.58 3.81 -15.84
C ASP A 142 11.00 5.18 -15.28
N GLN A 143 12.29 5.46 -15.19
CA GLN A 143 12.81 6.74 -14.69
C GLN A 143 12.61 7.92 -15.65
N LYS A 144 12.11 7.70 -16.87
CA LYS A 144 11.99 8.72 -17.92
C LYS A 144 10.55 8.96 -18.36
N ILE A 145 9.67 7.99 -18.13
CA ILE A 145 8.29 8.04 -18.57
C ILE A 145 7.37 7.34 -17.56
N PHE A 146 6.20 7.90 -17.41
CA PHE A 146 5.10 7.32 -16.67
C PHE A 146 3.80 7.49 -17.44
N THR A 147 3.21 6.39 -17.88
CA THR A 147 1.94 6.38 -18.61
C THR A 147 0.93 5.50 -17.90
N TYR A 148 -0.27 6.01 -17.73
CA TYR A 148 -1.39 5.23 -17.23
C TYR A 148 -2.62 5.43 -18.10
N LYS A 149 -3.56 4.47 -18.06
CA LYS A 149 -4.80 4.59 -18.80
C LYS A 149 -5.99 4.82 -17.87
N ARG A 150 -6.95 5.59 -18.35
CA ARG A 150 -8.19 5.92 -17.65
C ARG A 150 -9.29 6.33 -18.62
N MET A 151 -10.50 6.52 -18.09
CA MET A 151 -11.56 7.19 -18.85
C MET A 151 -11.29 8.68 -18.99
N GLY A 152 -11.45 9.20 -20.19
CA GLY A 152 -11.34 10.60 -20.57
C GLY A 152 -12.39 10.96 -21.62
N LYS A 153 -12.18 12.06 -22.35
CA LYS A 153 -13.12 12.55 -23.37
C LYS A 153 -12.49 12.55 -24.76
N ASP A 154 -13.29 12.19 -25.77
CA ASP A 154 -12.95 12.40 -27.16
C ASP A 154 -13.24 13.86 -27.60
N THR A 155 -12.94 14.23 -28.83
CA THR A 155 -13.19 15.56 -29.39
C THR A 155 -14.69 15.92 -29.49
N LYS A 156 -15.59 14.96 -29.31
CA LYS A 156 -17.05 15.16 -29.27
C LYS A 156 -17.61 15.19 -27.86
N GLY A 157 -16.74 14.98 -26.84
CA GLY A 157 -17.14 14.93 -25.43
C GLY A 157 -17.63 13.57 -24.94
N ASN A 158 -17.53 12.51 -25.74
CA ASN A 158 -17.89 11.16 -25.32
C ASN A 158 -16.81 10.56 -24.43
N ASP A 159 -17.23 9.67 -23.50
CA ASP A 159 -16.29 8.92 -22.67
C ASP A 159 -15.57 7.84 -23.50
N ILE A 160 -14.24 7.90 -23.45
CA ILE A 160 -13.35 6.90 -24.08
C ILE A 160 -12.17 6.58 -23.16
N GLU A 161 -11.53 5.45 -23.40
CA GLU A 161 -10.25 5.14 -22.77
C GLU A 161 -9.13 6.00 -23.37
N VAL A 162 -8.37 6.66 -22.50
CA VAL A 162 -7.22 7.50 -22.87
C VAL A 162 -5.98 7.11 -22.07
N PHE A 163 -4.83 7.39 -22.66
CA PHE A 163 -3.52 7.25 -22.04
C PHE A 163 -3.00 8.64 -21.65
N VAL A 164 -2.55 8.76 -20.41
CA VAL A 164 -2.01 10.01 -19.85
C VAL A 164 -0.51 9.83 -19.62
N GLU A 165 0.28 10.55 -20.39
CA GLU A 165 1.74 10.46 -20.39
C GLU A 165 2.36 11.55 -19.51
N HIS A 166 3.38 11.17 -18.75
CA HIS A 166 4.17 12.04 -17.89
C HIS A 166 5.66 11.80 -18.12
N ILE A 167 6.43 12.84 -17.96
CA ILE A 167 7.89 12.80 -17.92
C ILE A 167 8.39 13.34 -16.56
N PRO A 168 9.63 13.07 -16.16
CA PRO A 168 10.22 13.74 -15.01
C PRO A 168 10.15 15.25 -15.13
N TYR A 169 9.74 15.91 -14.07
CA TYR A 169 9.77 17.36 -13.94
C TYR A 169 11.17 17.80 -13.51
N ASP A 170 11.81 18.62 -14.29
CA ASP A 170 13.25 18.97 -14.17
C ASP A 170 13.56 19.89 -12.99
N LYS A 171 12.55 20.52 -12.37
CA LYS A 171 12.69 21.35 -11.18
C LYS A 171 12.33 20.56 -9.93
N ASN A 172 13.17 20.69 -8.92
CA ASN A 172 12.95 20.04 -7.62
C ASN A 172 12.42 21.05 -6.59
N ASP A 173 11.42 21.83 -6.97
CA ASP A 173 10.85 22.92 -6.18
C ASP A 173 9.46 22.60 -5.58
N LEU A 174 8.91 21.42 -5.85
CA LEU A 174 7.63 21.01 -5.28
C LEU A 174 7.82 20.47 -3.86
N ALA A 175 7.04 21.00 -2.93
CA ALA A 175 6.93 20.53 -1.56
C ALA A 175 5.47 20.24 -1.23
N PHE A 176 5.21 19.21 -0.40
CA PHE A 176 3.86 18.98 0.11
C PHE A 176 3.34 20.21 0.85
N SER A 177 2.12 20.65 0.54
CA SER A 177 1.51 21.86 1.10
C SER A 177 1.01 21.66 2.53
N THR A 178 0.74 20.40 2.91
CA THR A 178 0.32 20.05 4.26
C THR A 178 1.41 19.24 4.98
N PRO A 179 1.48 19.33 6.33
CA PRO A 179 2.37 18.49 7.10
C PRO A 179 1.94 17.02 7.06
N ASP A 180 2.84 16.14 7.47
CA ASP A 180 2.52 14.72 7.64
C ASP A 180 1.39 14.52 8.66
N GLN A 181 0.57 13.49 8.42
CA GLN A 181 -0.48 13.12 9.36
C GLN A 181 0.14 12.77 10.73
N LYS A 182 -0.39 13.39 11.78
CA LYS A 182 -0.05 13.00 13.15
C LYS A 182 -0.77 11.70 13.48
N LEU A 183 0.01 10.66 13.75
CA LEU A 183 -0.53 9.37 14.18
C LEU A 183 -0.74 9.34 15.70
N THR A 184 -1.75 8.61 16.12
CA THR A 184 -2.06 8.36 17.53
C THR A 184 -1.01 7.42 18.14
N THR A 185 -0.90 7.38 19.46
CA THR A 185 -0.14 6.33 20.14
C THR A 185 -0.80 4.97 19.87
N SER A 186 0.01 3.96 19.57
CA SER A 186 -0.49 2.60 19.36
C SER A 186 -1.25 2.08 20.60
N THR A 187 -2.36 1.37 20.37
CA THR A 187 -3.13 0.69 21.41
C THR A 187 -2.57 -0.69 21.72
N GLY A 188 -1.70 -1.22 20.85
CA GLY A 188 -1.08 -2.52 20.95
C GLY A 188 0.20 -2.60 20.12
N ASP A 189 0.66 -3.83 19.83
CA ASP A 189 1.88 -4.07 19.06
C ASP A 189 1.65 -3.88 17.55
N ILE A 190 2.49 -3.06 16.92
CA ILE A 190 2.57 -2.94 15.47
C ILE A 190 3.84 -3.67 14.99
N ASN A 191 3.65 -4.82 14.34
CA ASN A 191 4.74 -5.56 13.74
C ASN A 191 5.25 -4.85 12.48
N THR A 192 6.36 -4.14 12.61
CA THR A 192 7.02 -3.42 11.50
C THR A 192 8.08 -4.25 10.77
N ARG A 193 8.28 -5.52 11.15
CA ARG A 193 9.28 -6.42 10.55
C ARG A 193 8.74 -7.21 9.37
N VAL A 194 7.43 -7.34 9.27
CA VAL A 194 6.70 -8.03 8.21
C VAL A 194 5.82 -7.01 7.53
N ASP A 195 5.74 -7.07 6.21
CA ASP A 195 4.83 -6.25 5.42
C ASP A 195 3.38 -6.43 5.91
N GLY A 196 2.66 -5.34 6.11
CA GLY A 196 1.31 -5.34 6.65
C GLY A 196 0.30 -6.06 5.77
N ASP A 197 0.46 -5.97 4.45
CA ASP A 197 -0.37 -6.69 3.49
C ASP A 197 -0.25 -8.20 3.70
N LYS A 198 0.97 -8.67 3.95
CA LYS A 198 1.26 -10.07 4.24
C LYS A 198 0.64 -10.51 5.56
N ILE A 199 0.65 -9.65 6.59
CA ILE A 199 0.00 -9.96 7.87
C ILE A 199 -1.50 -10.10 7.65
N LEU A 200 -2.14 -9.14 6.97
CA LEU A 200 -3.58 -9.16 6.74
C LEU A 200 -4.03 -10.31 5.84
N SER A 201 -3.19 -10.74 4.91
CA SER A 201 -3.53 -11.81 3.94
C SER A 201 -3.36 -13.23 4.48
N LYS A 202 -2.76 -13.42 5.67
CA LYS A 202 -2.52 -14.74 6.27
C LYS A 202 -3.79 -15.51 6.62
N THR A 203 -4.88 -14.80 6.95
CA THR A 203 -6.11 -15.40 7.44
C THR A 203 -7.33 -14.55 7.11
N LEU A 204 -8.51 -15.08 7.32
CA LEU A 204 -9.71 -14.27 7.45
C LEU A 204 -9.70 -13.55 8.78
N TRP A 205 -10.17 -12.33 8.82
CA TRP A 205 -10.26 -11.51 10.02
C TRP A 205 -11.71 -11.21 10.36
N GLN A 206 -12.06 -11.35 11.63
CA GLN A 206 -13.39 -11.00 12.12
C GLN A 206 -13.32 -9.74 12.97
N GLY A 207 -14.15 -8.76 12.67
CA GLY A 207 -14.43 -7.66 13.59
C GLY A 207 -15.11 -8.21 14.85
N THR A 208 -14.46 -8.05 15.99
CA THR A 208 -14.91 -8.65 17.26
C THR A 208 -15.48 -7.61 18.21
N LYS A 209 -14.96 -6.37 18.17
CA LYS A 209 -15.31 -5.34 19.13
C LYS A 209 -15.11 -3.94 18.54
N VAL A 210 -15.94 -3.00 19.02
CA VAL A 210 -15.78 -1.56 18.73
C VAL A 210 -15.74 -0.82 20.06
N LEU A 211 -14.65 -0.09 20.31
CA LEU A 211 -14.43 0.69 21.52
C LEU A 211 -14.44 2.19 21.19
N ASP A 212 -14.92 3.02 22.12
CA ASP A 212 -14.70 4.47 22.05
C ASP A 212 -13.31 4.87 22.59
N GLU A 213 -13.00 6.18 22.64
CA GLU A 213 -11.70 6.68 23.12
C GLU A 213 -11.48 6.43 24.62
N ASP A 214 -12.55 6.22 25.40
CA ASP A 214 -12.48 5.89 26.83
C ASP A 214 -12.43 4.36 27.08
N GLY A 215 -12.47 3.55 26.03
CA GLY A 215 -12.43 2.10 26.08
C GLY A 215 -13.79 1.45 26.35
N ASN A 216 -14.90 2.18 26.29
CA ASN A 216 -16.24 1.63 26.44
C ASN A 216 -16.66 0.87 25.17
N ASP A 217 -17.38 -0.23 25.36
CA ASP A 217 -17.91 -1.03 24.26
C ASP A 217 -19.13 -0.37 23.60
N VAL A 218 -18.95 0.06 22.35
CA VAL A 218 -19.99 0.69 21.52
C VAL A 218 -20.33 -0.17 20.29
N SER A 219 -20.02 -1.46 20.33
CA SER A 219 -20.22 -2.43 19.24
C SER A 219 -21.66 -2.45 18.73
N GLN A 220 -22.64 -2.38 19.64
CA GLN A 220 -24.06 -2.44 19.30
C GLN A 220 -24.52 -1.27 18.40
N TYR A 221 -23.83 -0.13 18.42
CA TYR A 221 -24.12 1.03 17.59
C TYR A 221 -23.31 1.05 16.27
N ASN A 222 -22.37 0.11 16.13
CA ASN A 222 -21.38 0.05 15.08
C ASN A 222 -21.25 -1.36 14.45
N THR A 223 -22.34 -2.11 14.41
CA THR A 223 -22.38 -3.52 13.98
C THR A 223 -21.91 -3.77 12.55
N ASN A 224 -21.99 -2.75 11.69
CA ASN A 224 -21.49 -2.82 10.31
C ASN A 224 -19.98 -3.02 10.21
N PHE A 225 -19.21 -2.80 11.28
CA PHE A 225 -17.76 -3.05 11.31
C PHE A 225 -17.40 -4.46 11.81
N LEU A 226 -18.39 -5.26 12.26
CA LEU A 226 -18.19 -6.59 12.81
C LEU A 226 -18.37 -7.71 11.77
N SER A 227 -17.93 -7.49 10.55
CA SER A 227 -17.94 -8.45 9.44
C SER A 227 -16.69 -9.33 9.42
N VAL A 228 -16.67 -10.30 8.51
CA VAL A 228 -15.46 -11.05 8.17
C VAL A 228 -14.79 -10.37 7.00
N ALA A 229 -13.49 -10.12 7.10
CA ALA A 229 -12.67 -9.53 6.06
C ALA A 229 -11.72 -10.57 5.47
N LYS A 230 -11.59 -10.58 4.15
CA LYS A 230 -10.58 -11.32 3.40
C LYS A 230 -9.67 -10.35 2.68
N PHE A 231 -8.37 -10.59 2.77
CA PHE A 231 -7.33 -9.83 2.08
C PHE A 231 -6.48 -10.77 1.24
N GLU A 232 -5.90 -10.27 0.16
CA GLU A 232 -5.01 -11.01 -0.72
C GLU A 232 -3.80 -10.13 -1.06
N GLU A 233 -2.58 -10.63 -0.79
CA GLU A 233 -1.33 -9.89 -0.89
C GLU A 233 -0.94 -9.55 -2.33
N ASP A 234 -1.01 -10.54 -3.24
CA ASP A 234 -0.40 -10.43 -4.57
C ASP A 234 -1.04 -9.34 -5.44
N THR A 235 -2.35 -9.19 -5.36
CA THR A 235 -3.12 -8.20 -6.13
C THR A 235 -3.80 -7.14 -5.27
N ASN A 236 -3.52 -7.14 -3.96
CA ASN A 236 -4.09 -6.22 -2.97
C ASN A 236 -5.63 -6.19 -2.96
N LYS A 237 -6.27 -7.32 -3.22
CA LYS A 237 -7.72 -7.41 -3.15
C LYS A 237 -8.19 -7.52 -1.71
N TYR A 238 -9.33 -6.88 -1.43
CA TYR A 238 -10.08 -7.15 -0.20
C TYR A 238 -11.56 -7.31 -0.50
N GLU A 239 -12.25 -8.04 0.38
CA GLU A 239 -13.71 -8.12 0.37
C GLU A 239 -14.22 -8.41 1.79
N PHE A 240 -15.38 -7.81 2.12
CA PHE A 240 -16.06 -8.05 3.38
C PHE A 240 -17.26 -8.99 3.18
N PHE A 241 -17.42 -9.91 4.13
CA PHE A 241 -18.44 -10.97 4.10
C PHE A 241 -19.31 -10.92 5.34
N ASN A 242 -20.56 -11.34 5.18
CA ASN A 242 -21.45 -11.60 6.31
C ASN A 242 -20.90 -12.78 7.12
N LYS A 243 -20.79 -12.63 8.42
CA LYS A 243 -20.17 -13.64 9.30
C LYS A 243 -21.06 -14.88 9.51
N GLU A 244 -22.39 -14.75 9.32
CA GLU A 244 -23.36 -15.82 9.47
C GLU A 244 -23.55 -16.63 8.19
N THR A 245 -23.59 -15.95 7.03
CA THR A 245 -23.91 -16.60 5.74
C THR A 245 -22.69 -16.81 4.86
N GLY A 246 -21.58 -16.06 5.07
CA GLY A 246 -20.42 -16.07 4.19
C GLY A 246 -20.66 -15.36 2.84
N GLU A 247 -21.80 -14.71 2.66
CA GLU A 247 -22.10 -13.95 1.45
C GLU A 247 -21.35 -12.63 1.42
N SER A 248 -20.96 -12.18 0.21
CA SER A 248 -20.36 -10.85 0.01
C SER A 248 -21.30 -9.76 0.52
N ARG A 249 -20.74 -8.75 1.17
CA ARG A 249 -21.47 -7.55 1.58
C ARG A 249 -21.51 -6.47 0.49
N GLY A 250 -20.94 -6.75 -0.69
CA GLY A 250 -20.82 -5.78 -1.78
C GLY A 250 -19.79 -4.68 -1.52
N ASP A 251 -18.96 -4.83 -0.49
CA ASP A 251 -17.82 -3.96 -0.19
C ASP A 251 -16.54 -4.72 -0.48
N TYR A 252 -15.96 -4.45 -1.63
CA TYR A 252 -14.78 -5.10 -2.18
C TYR A 252 -13.94 -4.10 -2.98
N GLY A 253 -12.66 -4.38 -3.15
CA GLY A 253 -11.76 -3.52 -3.92
C GLY A 253 -10.30 -3.78 -3.62
N TYR A 254 -9.52 -2.70 -3.55
CA TYR A 254 -8.07 -2.77 -3.33
C TYR A 254 -7.70 -2.14 -1.99
N PHE A 255 -6.69 -2.71 -1.33
CA PHE A 255 -6.12 -2.20 -0.08
C PHE A 255 -4.59 -2.17 -0.17
N ASP A 256 -3.97 -1.48 0.77
CA ASP A 256 -2.53 -1.52 1.02
C ASP A 256 -2.26 -1.08 2.47
N VAL A 257 -1.16 -1.55 3.04
CA VAL A 257 -0.71 -1.15 4.38
C VAL A 257 0.56 -0.34 4.28
N LEU A 258 0.46 0.93 4.57
CA LEU A 258 1.43 1.98 4.31
C LEU A 258 2.10 2.50 5.59
N ASN A 259 3.11 3.36 5.42
CA ASN A 259 3.74 4.14 6.50
C ASN A 259 4.18 3.25 7.67
N HIS A 260 5.04 2.25 7.38
CA HIS A 260 5.54 1.30 8.39
C HIS A 260 4.42 0.58 9.15
N ASN A 261 3.42 0.11 8.42
CA ASN A 261 2.25 -0.60 8.95
C ASN A 261 1.32 0.23 9.85
N LYS A 262 1.34 1.55 9.71
CA LYS A 262 0.51 2.45 10.52
C LYS A 262 -0.75 2.96 9.83
N ILE A 263 -0.88 2.76 8.53
CA ILE A 263 -2.03 3.21 7.74
C ILE A 263 -2.52 2.04 6.90
N ARG A 264 -3.79 1.68 7.00
CA ARG A 264 -4.47 0.83 6.03
C ARG A 264 -5.27 1.71 5.08
N ALA A 265 -4.82 1.79 3.84
CA ALA A 265 -5.56 2.44 2.75
C ALA A 265 -6.43 1.40 2.04
N HIS A 266 -7.62 1.79 1.59
CA HIS A 266 -8.45 0.94 0.75
C HIS A 266 -9.43 1.76 -0.08
N VAL A 267 -9.78 1.22 -1.26
CA VAL A 267 -10.81 1.78 -2.14
C VAL A 267 -11.85 0.73 -2.43
N SER A 268 -13.13 1.06 -2.23
CA SER A 268 -14.24 0.20 -2.57
C SER A 268 -14.67 0.41 -4.02
N LEU A 269 -14.77 -0.69 -4.76
CA LEU A 269 -15.30 -0.76 -6.13
C LEU A 269 -16.76 -1.21 -6.16
N GLY A 270 -17.32 -1.59 -5.00
CA GLY A 270 -18.68 -2.02 -4.83
C GLY A 270 -19.71 -0.91 -5.06
N GLU A 271 -20.96 -1.15 -4.67
CA GLU A 271 -22.05 -0.17 -4.86
C GLU A 271 -21.77 1.16 -4.17
N ASN A 272 -21.25 1.11 -2.95
CA ASN A 272 -20.85 2.29 -2.18
C ASN A 272 -19.38 2.63 -2.44
N LYS A 273 -19.12 3.28 -3.56
CA LYS A 273 -17.76 3.69 -3.94
C LYS A 273 -17.20 4.69 -2.94
N TYR A 274 -16.15 4.31 -2.23
CA TYR A 274 -15.43 5.20 -1.31
C TYR A 274 -13.96 4.83 -1.21
N GLY A 275 -13.14 5.75 -0.74
CA GLY A 275 -11.76 5.52 -0.37
C GLY A 275 -11.53 5.95 1.07
N ALA A 276 -10.69 5.25 1.79
CA ALA A 276 -10.29 5.60 3.15
C ALA A 276 -8.84 5.21 3.42
N ALA A 277 -8.14 6.07 4.16
CA ALA A 277 -6.86 5.79 4.78
C ALA A 277 -7.09 5.80 6.30
N LEU A 278 -7.02 4.64 6.92
CA LEU A 278 -7.35 4.42 8.32
C LEU A 278 -6.08 4.18 9.13
N GLU A 279 -5.94 4.87 10.24
CA GLU A 279 -4.85 4.66 11.16
C GLU A 279 -4.96 3.28 11.82
N LEU A 280 -3.90 2.46 11.69
CA LEU A 280 -3.72 1.22 12.42
C LEU A 280 -3.05 1.52 13.77
N THR A 281 -3.71 1.15 14.85
CA THR A 281 -3.19 1.31 16.21
C THR A 281 -2.63 0.02 16.79
N GLU A 282 -2.93 -1.12 16.16
CA GLU A 282 -2.36 -2.43 16.42
C GLU A 282 -2.35 -3.27 15.13
N LEU A 283 -1.27 -4.01 14.87
CA LEU A 283 -1.18 -4.95 13.75
C LEU A 283 -0.14 -6.04 14.04
N ASN A 284 -0.61 -7.26 14.24
CA ASN A 284 0.21 -8.46 14.41
C ASN A 284 -0.56 -9.71 13.96
N ASP A 285 0.02 -10.88 14.05
CA ASP A 285 -0.62 -12.14 13.60
C ASP A 285 -1.87 -12.53 14.39
N GLY A 286 -2.10 -11.94 15.55
CA GLY A 286 -3.23 -12.27 16.45
C GLY A 286 -4.31 -11.19 16.50
N LYS A 287 -4.00 -9.96 16.09
CA LYS A 287 -4.94 -8.85 16.19
C LYS A 287 -4.56 -7.71 15.25
N PHE A 288 -5.56 -7.03 14.69
CA PHE A 288 -5.40 -5.69 14.20
C PHE A 288 -6.54 -4.77 14.66
N THR A 289 -6.17 -3.52 14.94
CA THR A 289 -7.11 -2.48 15.37
C THR A 289 -6.91 -1.24 14.54
N TYR A 290 -7.98 -0.67 14.03
CA TYR A 290 -7.93 0.60 13.32
C TYR A 290 -8.87 1.64 13.93
N LYS A 291 -8.50 2.90 13.78
CA LYS A 291 -9.22 4.06 14.25
C LYS A 291 -10.05 4.68 13.13
N ARG A 292 -11.29 5.07 13.43
CA ARG A 292 -12.19 5.77 12.51
C ARG A 292 -13.31 6.53 13.22
N ALA A 293 -14.14 7.23 12.46
CA ALA A 293 -15.42 7.73 12.96
C ALA A 293 -16.45 6.59 13.08
N GLY A 294 -17.25 6.63 14.14
CA GLY A 294 -18.39 5.77 14.42
C GLY A 294 -19.46 6.49 15.19
N LYS A 295 -20.39 5.75 15.82
CA LYS A 295 -21.53 6.31 16.55
C LYS A 295 -21.51 5.94 18.03
N ASP A 296 -21.95 6.88 18.88
CA ASP A 296 -22.29 6.61 20.27
C ASP A 296 -23.75 6.14 20.42
N ALA A 297 -24.20 5.94 21.66
CA ALA A 297 -25.56 5.54 22.01
C ALA A 297 -26.64 6.53 21.54
N ASN A 298 -26.29 7.79 21.31
CA ASN A 298 -27.19 8.84 20.88
C ASN A 298 -27.13 9.08 19.35
N GLY A 299 -26.35 8.26 18.63
CA GLY A 299 -26.11 8.41 17.19
C GLY A 299 -25.17 9.55 16.81
N LYS A 300 -24.45 10.15 17.79
CA LYS A 300 -23.46 11.20 17.56
C LYS A 300 -22.18 10.57 17.02
N ASP A 301 -21.49 11.29 16.11
CA ASP A 301 -20.17 10.90 15.62
C ASP A 301 -19.12 11.02 16.73
N ILE A 302 -18.41 9.92 16.95
CA ILE A 302 -17.27 9.81 17.86
C ILE A 302 -16.12 9.08 17.18
N THR A 303 -14.94 9.19 17.75
CA THR A 303 -13.81 8.34 17.37
C THR A 303 -14.02 6.94 17.96
N ILE A 304 -13.82 5.91 17.14
CA ILE A 304 -13.87 4.52 17.57
C ILE A 304 -12.63 3.75 17.14
N PHE A 305 -12.35 2.67 17.86
CA PHE A 305 -11.34 1.67 17.58
C PHE A 305 -12.04 0.34 17.25
N VAL A 306 -11.81 -0.18 16.07
CA VAL A 306 -12.44 -1.42 15.58
C VAL A 306 -11.41 -2.54 15.67
N GLU A 307 -11.65 -3.48 16.58
CA GLU A 307 -10.78 -4.62 16.84
C GLU A 307 -11.15 -5.81 15.94
N HIS A 308 -10.12 -6.46 15.40
CA HIS A 308 -10.25 -7.67 14.59
C HIS A 308 -9.32 -8.75 15.11
N GLU A 309 -9.81 -9.98 15.11
CA GLU A 309 -9.05 -11.19 15.42
C GLU A 309 -9.12 -12.18 14.26
N PRO A 310 -8.16 -13.12 14.15
CA PRO A 310 -8.27 -14.21 13.19
C PRO A 310 -9.61 -14.94 13.33
N TYR A 311 -10.32 -15.07 12.21
CA TYR A 311 -11.60 -15.78 12.16
C TYR A 311 -11.39 -17.28 12.45
N LYS A 312 -12.17 -17.84 13.40
CA LYS A 312 -12.06 -19.23 13.86
C LYS A 312 -13.17 -20.15 13.33
N GLY A 313 -14.06 -19.63 12.48
CA GLY A 313 -15.15 -20.41 11.91
C GLY A 313 -14.75 -21.16 10.63
N GLU A 314 -15.74 -21.71 9.95
CA GLU A 314 -15.57 -22.60 8.78
C GLU A 314 -15.72 -21.86 7.43
N LEU A 315 -15.97 -20.55 7.42
CA LEU A 315 -16.13 -19.80 6.17
C LEU A 315 -14.84 -19.85 5.33
N ASN A 316 -15.00 -20.08 4.04
CA ASN A 316 -13.94 -20.00 3.06
C ASN A 316 -14.45 -19.29 1.80
N PRO A 317 -14.79 -17.99 1.90
CA PRO A 317 -15.36 -17.24 0.80
C PRO A 317 -14.34 -17.01 -0.32
N SER A 318 -14.84 -16.98 -1.57
CA SER A 318 -14.05 -16.54 -2.73
C SER A 318 -14.33 -15.06 -2.99
N PHE A 319 -13.34 -14.35 -3.57
CA PHE A 319 -13.57 -12.99 -4.06
C PHE A 319 -14.64 -12.99 -5.15
N SER A 320 -15.50 -11.97 -5.15
CA SER A 320 -16.58 -11.82 -6.13
C SER A 320 -16.15 -11.04 -7.39
N PHE A 321 -14.89 -10.54 -7.47
CA PHE A 321 -14.40 -9.68 -8.55
C PHE A 321 -12.96 -10.00 -9.00
#